data_f1551ec03d354dd37d74eb399e71de69
#
_entry.id   f1551ec03d354dd37d74eb399e71de69
#
_cell.length_a   1.000
_cell.length_b   1.000
_cell.length_c   1.000
_cell.angle_alpha   90.00
_cell.angle_beta   90.00
_cell.angle_gamma   90.00
#
_symmetry.space_group_name_H-M   'P 1'
#
loop_
_entity.id
_entity.type
_entity.pdbx_description
1 polymer ?
#
loop_
_entity_poly.entity_id
_entity_poly.type
_entity_poly.pdbx_seq_one_letter_code
_entity_poly.pdbx_strand_id
1 'polypeptide(L)'
;MFIKEIIKEGDSNIDDTLVDIIISDGQYECIAMYDSPQLKLGDTLSKPLYAFLSTDIKTTTKDIGFYKLKNYYAYEIVGKLNREKNIVYVGNILIEIDGYIPADILNEKIEFQCDRLDCIEW
;
A
#
# COMPACT_ATOMS: atom_id res chain seq x y z
N MET A 1 0.92 9.39 -6.86
CA MET A 1 2.02 8.55 -6.35
C MET A 1 2.91 8.07 -7.47
N PHE A 2 4.13 7.80 -7.17
CA PHE A 2 5.12 7.44 -8.18
C PHE A 2 6.13 6.44 -7.60
N ILE A 3 6.86 5.77 -8.50
CA ILE A 3 7.91 4.83 -8.10
C ILE A 3 9.17 5.63 -7.77
N LYS A 4 9.53 5.65 -6.49
CA LYS A 4 10.71 6.36 -6.01
C LYS A 4 11.98 5.54 -6.14
N GLU A 5 11.89 4.22 -5.96
CA GLU A 5 13.04 3.35 -5.97
C GLU A 5 12.61 1.94 -6.39
N ILE A 6 13.47 1.24 -7.10
CA ILE A 6 13.29 -0.17 -7.43
C ILE A 6 14.38 -0.94 -6.70
N ILE A 7 13.97 -1.81 -5.77
CA ILE A 7 14.89 -2.61 -4.99
C ILE A 7 15.01 -3.97 -5.68
N LYS A 8 16.18 -4.24 -6.25
CA LYS A 8 16.44 -5.56 -6.84
C LYS A 8 16.99 -6.47 -5.78
N GLU A 9 16.24 -7.48 -5.44
CA GLU A 9 16.73 -8.55 -4.61
C GLU A 9 17.86 -9.25 -5.36
N GLY A 10 19.01 -9.41 -4.74
CA GLY A 10 20.27 -9.80 -5.40
C GLY A 10 20.18 -11.21 -5.89
N ASP A 11 19.85 -12.16 -6.03
CA ASP A 11 20.01 -13.52 -6.53
C ASP A 11 18.73 -14.24 -6.91
N SER A 12 17.73 -13.54 -7.34
CA SER A 12 16.55 -14.25 -7.71
C SER A 12 16.76 -14.88 -9.08
N ASN A 13 17.32 -16.03 -9.09
CA ASN A 13 17.42 -16.82 -10.31
C ASN A 13 16.09 -17.44 -10.70
N ILE A 14 15.08 -17.29 -9.86
CA ILE A 14 13.88 -18.11 -10.00
C ILE A 14 12.72 -17.32 -10.55
N ASP A 15 12.58 -16.07 -10.18
CA ASP A 15 11.46 -15.27 -10.65
C ASP A 15 11.87 -13.81 -10.75
N ASP A 16 12.32 -13.43 -11.93
CA ASP A 16 12.78 -12.08 -12.19
C ASP A 16 11.62 -11.08 -12.33
N THR A 17 10.38 -11.54 -12.28
CA THR A 17 9.24 -10.66 -12.46
C THR A 17 8.78 -9.98 -11.18
N LEU A 18 9.07 -10.57 -10.02
CA LEU A 18 8.69 -9.99 -8.74
C LEU A 18 9.79 -9.06 -8.23
N VAL A 19 9.47 -7.82 -8.04
CA VAL A 19 10.41 -6.84 -7.51
C VAL A 19 9.76 -6.04 -6.39
N ASP A 20 10.58 -5.58 -5.46
CA ASP A 20 10.16 -4.64 -4.43
C ASP A 20 10.37 -3.24 -4.95
N ILE A 21 9.36 -2.40 -4.77
CA ILE A 21 9.45 -0.99 -5.16
C ILE A 21 9.06 -0.11 -3.99
N ILE A 22 9.64 1.07 -3.94
CA ILE A 22 9.23 2.09 -2.98
C ILE A 22 8.31 3.06 -3.71
N ILE A 23 7.09 3.16 -3.22
CA ILE A 23 6.08 4.08 -3.73
C ILE A 23 6.08 5.32 -2.84
N SER A 24 6.03 6.49 -3.45
CA SER A 24 6.01 7.75 -2.71
C SER A 24 5.03 8.73 -3.34
N ASP A 25 4.57 9.69 -2.54
CA ASP A 25 3.86 10.87 -3.04
C ASP A 25 4.63 12.15 -2.75
N GLY A 26 5.88 12.01 -2.28
CA GLY A 26 6.70 13.14 -1.85
C GLY A 26 6.67 13.39 -0.36
N GLN A 27 5.68 12.88 0.35
CA GLN A 27 5.53 13.04 1.80
C GLN A 27 5.53 11.71 2.53
N TYR A 28 4.81 10.73 2.00
CA TYR A 28 4.72 9.38 2.56
C TYR A 28 5.36 8.39 1.59
N GLU A 29 5.84 7.27 2.11
CA GLU A 29 6.36 6.21 1.27
C GLU A 29 6.14 4.84 1.89
N CYS A 30 6.07 3.83 1.03
CA CYS A 30 5.90 2.44 1.46
C CYS A 30 6.55 1.49 0.46
N ILE A 31 6.80 0.27 0.92
CA ILE A 31 7.31 -0.80 0.07
C ILE A 31 6.13 -1.58 -0.47
N ALA A 32 6.12 -1.83 -1.76
CA ALA A 32 5.11 -2.65 -2.43
C ALA A 32 5.79 -3.67 -3.32
N MET A 33 5.10 -4.79 -3.54
CA MET A 33 5.55 -5.81 -4.48
C MET A 33 4.94 -5.52 -5.85
N TYR A 34 5.74 -5.73 -6.87
CA TYR A 34 5.29 -5.52 -8.24
C TYR A 34 5.69 -6.70 -9.12
N ASP A 35 4.75 -7.19 -9.91
CA ASP A 35 4.94 -8.36 -10.77
C ASP A 35 4.85 -7.96 -12.24
N SER A 36 5.79 -7.16 -12.69
CA SER A 36 5.90 -6.86 -14.13
C SER A 36 7.18 -6.06 -14.38
N PRO A 37 7.93 -6.39 -15.43
CA PRO A 37 9.15 -5.66 -15.75
C PRO A 37 8.92 -4.32 -16.46
N GLN A 38 7.68 -3.88 -16.60
CA GLN A 38 7.37 -2.72 -17.42
C GLN A 38 7.43 -1.39 -16.68
N LEU A 39 7.35 -1.39 -15.35
CA LEU A 39 7.44 -0.16 -14.59
C LEU A 39 8.88 0.34 -14.48
N LYS A 40 9.02 1.63 -14.50
CA LYS A 40 10.31 2.31 -14.43
C LYS A 40 10.35 3.29 -13.29
N LEU A 41 11.55 3.60 -12.83
CA LEU A 41 11.76 4.62 -11.83
C LEU A 41 11.11 5.93 -12.28
N GLY A 42 10.34 6.54 -11.38
CA GLY A 42 9.66 7.78 -11.68
C GLY A 42 8.28 7.65 -12.30
N ASP A 43 7.88 6.45 -12.72
CA ASP A 43 6.55 6.24 -13.28
C ASP A 43 5.47 6.63 -12.30
N THR A 44 4.44 7.31 -12.80
CA THR A 44 3.26 7.67 -12.02
C THR A 44 2.29 6.51 -12.02
N LEU A 45 1.75 6.21 -10.84
CA LEU A 45 0.77 5.14 -10.67
C LEU A 45 -0.60 5.75 -10.49
N SER A 46 -1.58 5.23 -11.23
CA SER A 46 -2.95 5.72 -11.20
C SER A 46 -3.90 4.79 -10.45
N LYS A 47 -3.55 3.52 -10.33
CA LYS A 47 -4.38 2.55 -9.63
C LYS A 47 -3.95 2.41 -8.17
N PRO A 48 -4.90 2.14 -7.25
CA PRO A 48 -4.55 1.94 -5.85
C PRO A 48 -3.64 0.72 -5.66
N LEU A 49 -2.81 0.79 -4.63
CA LEU A 49 -2.11 -0.39 -4.15
C LEU A 49 -3.11 -1.31 -3.46
N TYR A 50 -2.91 -2.61 -3.57
CA TYR A 50 -3.79 -3.59 -2.96
C TYR A 50 -3.20 -4.04 -1.62
N ALA A 51 -3.96 -3.85 -0.55
CA ALA A 51 -3.52 -4.26 0.79
C ALA A 51 -3.96 -5.69 1.06
N PHE A 52 -3.07 -6.64 0.84
CA PHE A 52 -3.36 -8.07 0.95
C PHE A 52 -3.57 -8.48 2.41
N LEU A 53 -4.67 -9.20 2.68
CA LEU A 53 -5.07 -9.64 4.01
C LEU A 53 -5.19 -8.46 4.99
N SER A 54 -6.08 -7.53 4.67
CA SER A 54 -6.37 -6.40 5.54
C SER A 54 -7.18 -6.87 6.75
N THR A 55 -6.71 -6.53 7.94
CA THR A 55 -7.35 -6.93 9.21
C THR A 55 -7.36 -5.77 10.19
N ASP A 56 -8.12 -5.93 11.29
CA ASP A 56 -8.17 -4.98 12.39
C ASP A 56 -8.55 -3.56 11.94
N ILE A 57 -9.53 -3.45 11.07
CA ILE A 57 -9.99 -2.17 10.54
C ILE A 57 -10.82 -1.45 11.59
N LYS A 58 -10.37 -0.27 12.01
CA LYS A 58 -11.06 0.52 13.03
C LYS A 58 -10.72 2.00 12.90
N THR A 59 -11.54 2.85 13.49
CA THR A 59 -11.23 4.28 13.57
C THR A 59 -10.05 4.51 14.50
N THR A 60 -9.33 5.60 14.31
CA THR A 60 -8.12 5.88 15.06
C THR A 60 -7.88 7.38 15.21
N THR A 61 -7.10 7.72 16.24
CA THR A 61 -6.58 9.07 16.43
C THR A 61 -5.10 9.18 16.08
N LYS A 62 -4.49 8.08 15.61
CA LYS A 62 -3.08 8.09 15.22
C LYS A 62 -2.84 8.98 14.01
N ASP A 63 -1.59 9.42 13.87
CA ASP A 63 -1.21 10.22 12.70
C ASP A 63 -1.20 9.38 11.43
N ILE A 64 -1.58 9.99 10.32
CA ILE A 64 -1.58 9.33 9.01
C ILE A 64 -0.16 8.89 8.68
N GLY A 65 -0.02 7.68 8.17
CA GLY A 65 1.27 7.16 7.77
C GLY A 65 1.30 5.64 7.63
N PHE A 66 2.48 5.15 7.30
CA PHE A 66 2.78 3.72 7.21
C PHE A 66 3.67 3.34 8.38
N TYR A 67 3.23 2.39 9.19
CA TYR A 67 3.98 1.92 10.35
C TYR A 67 4.42 0.48 10.11
N LYS A 68 5.74 0.26 10.03
CA LYS A 68 6.28 -1.08 9.78
C LYS A 68 5.92 -2.04 10.90
N LEU A 69 5.45 -3.21 10.52
CA LEU A 69 5.25 -4.32 11.44
C LEU A 69 6.46 -5.26 11.40
N LYS A 70 6.38 -6.36 12.14
CA LYS A 70 7.50 -7.26 12.31
C LYS A 70 7.96 -7.91 11.00
N ASN A 71 7.01 -8.31 10.16
CA ASN A 71 7.34 -8.89 8.86
C ASN A 71 7.72 -7.81 7.87
N TYR A 72 8.67 -8.10 7.00
CA TYR A 72 9.26 -7.13 6.09
C TYR A 72 8.24 -6.37 5.24
N TYR A 73 7.21 -7.06 4.75
CA TYR A 73 6.20 -6.45 3.88
C TYR A 73 4.97 -5.95 4.63
N ALA A 74 4.86 -6.23 5.90
CA ALA A 74 3.66 -5.94 6.67
C ALA A 74 3.64 -4.53 7.21
N TYR A 75 2.46 -3.91 7.18
CA TYR A 75 2.26 -2.55 7.66
C TYR A 75 1.02 -2.44 8.53
N GLU A 76 1.08 -1.54 9.52
CA GLU A 76 -0.11 -0.90 10.03
C GLU A 76 -0.26 0.41 9.28
N ILE A 77 -1.41 0.63 8.67
CA ILE A 77 -1.65 1.77 7.81
C ILE A 77 -2.70 2.67 8.44
N VAL A 78 -2.41 3.96 8.51
CA VAL A 78 -3.35 4.97 9.00
C VAL A 78 -3.62 5.93 7.86
N GLY A 79 -4.88 6.07 7.50
CA GLY A 79 -5.25 6.94 6.40
C GLY A 79 -6.72 7.30 6.46
N LYS A 80 -7.16 8.06 5.47
CA LYS A 80 -8.54 8.53 5.41
C LYS A 80 -9.35 7.63 4.47
N LEU A 81 -10.41 7.01 5.00
CA LEU A 81 -11.26 6.11 4.24
C LEU A 81 -12.21 6.87 3.33
N ASN A 82 -12.28 6.45 2.08
CA ASN A 82 -13.41 6.75 1.19
C ASN A 82 -14.23 5.48 1.09
N ARG A 83 -15.32 5.43 1.84
CA ARG A 83 -16.15 4.22 1.98
C ARG A 83 -16.75 3.77 0.67
N GLU A 84 -17.20 4.71 -0.13
CA GLU A 84 -17.85 4.43 -1.40
C GLU A 84 -16.93 3.67 -2.34
N LYS A 85 -15.65 4.03 -2.33
CA LYS A 85 -14.65 3.41 -3.22
C LYS A 85 -13.85 2.29 -2.56
N ASN A 86 -13.99 2.10 -1.26
CA ASN A 86 -13.16 1.18 -0.47
C ASN A 86 -11.67 1.49 -0.57
N ILE A 87 -11.33 2.76 -0.65
CA ILE A 87 -9.96 3.23 -0.80
C ILE A 87 -9.58 4.05 0.42
N VAL A 88 -8.37 3.82 0.91
CA VAL A 88 -7.77 4.61 1.98
C VAL A 88 -6.71 5.51 1.38
N TYR A 89 -6.76 6.78 1.72
CA TYR A 89 -5.80 7.78 1.27
C TYR A 89 -4.76 8.02 2.35
N VAL A 90 -3.50 7.69 2.06
CA VAL A 90 -2.37 8.07 2.88
C VAL A 90 -1.67 9.19 2.13
N GLY A 91 -2.07 10.44 2.42
CA GLY A 91 -1.71 11.55 1.55
C GLY A 91 -2.28 11.32 0.15
N ASN A 92 -1.42 11.26 -0.84
CA ASN A 92 -1.81 10.96 -2.23
C ASN A 92 -1.52 9.51 -2.63
N ILE A 93 -1.17 8.67 -1.68
CA ILE A 93 -1.02 7.24 -1.91
C ILE A 93 -2.37 6.57 -1.68
N LEU A 94 -2.85 5.84 -2.68
CA LEU A 94 -4.15 5.19 -2.67
C LEU A 94 -4.00 3.73 -2.32
N ILE A 95 -4.77 3.25 -1.34
CA ILE A 95 -4.72 1.86 -0.87
C ILE A 95 -6.12 1.27 -0.96
N GLU A 96 -6.26 0.15 -1.67
CA GLU A 96 -7.51 -0.60 -1.70
C GLU A 96 -7.49 -1.63 -0.58
N ILE A 97 -8.52 -1.62 0.24
CA ILE A 97 -8.63 -2.55 1.36
C ILE A 97 -9.19 -3.89 0.87
N ASP A 98 -8.51 -4.96 1.28
CA ASP A 98 -8.98 -6.33 1.07
C ASP A 98 -9.53 -6.84 2.41
N GLY A 99 -10.79 -6.67 2.63
CA GLY A 99 -11.39 -7.13 3.88
C GLY A 99 -12.69 -6.43 4.17
N TYR A 100 -13.32 -6.87 5.26
CA TYR A 100 -14.59 -6.33 5.68
C TYR A 100 -14.39 -5.06 6.48
N ILE A 101 -15.01 -3.97 6.02
CA ILE A 101 -15.02 -2.71 6.74
C ILE A 101 -16.29 -2.67 7.60
N PRO A 102 -16.18 -2.53 8.93
CA PRO A 102 -17.36 -2.45 9.79
C PRO A 102 -18.37 -1.42 9.29
N ALA A 103 -19.66 -1.78 9.36
CA ALA A 103 -20.72 -0.97 8.74
C ALA A 103 -20.87 0.42 9.37
N ASP A 104 -20.45 0.59 10.62
CA ASP A 104 -20.55 1.86 11.33
C ASP A 104 -19.39 2.81 11.01
N ILE A 105 -18.38 2.36 10.31
CA ILE A 105 -17.27 3.22 9.89
C ILE A 105 -17.63 3.90 8.57
N LEU A 106 -17.65 5.21 8.57
CA LEU A 106 -17.94 6.01 7.38
C LEU A 106 -16.66 6.61 6.82
N ASN A 107 -16.73 7.83 6.30
CA ASN A 107 -15.55 8.49 5.71
C ASN A 107 -14.71 9.13 6.83
N GLU A 108 -13.93 8.31 7.50
CA GLU A 108 -13.18 8.70 8.69
C GLU A 108 -11.73 8.28 8.56
N LYS A 109 -10.90 8.78 9.48
CA LYS A 109 -9.53 8.29 9.63
C LYS A 109 -9.58 6.91 10.28
N ILE A 110 -8.98 5.94 9.63
CA ILE A 110 -8.95 4.55 10.11
C ILE A 110 -7.53 4.03 10.16
N GLU A 111 -7.37 2.96 10.92
CA GLU A 111 -6.16 2.15 10.90
C GLU A 111 -6.51 0.71 10.55
N PHE A 112 -5.58 0.02 9.95
CA PHE A 112 -5.71 -1.41 9.66
C PHE A 112 -4.33 -2.00 9.43
N GLN A 113 -4.25 -3.32 9.50
CA GLN A 113 -3.01 -4.04 9.24
C GLN A 113 -3.15 -4.83 7.95
N CYS A 114 -2.04 -5.01 7.23
CA CYS A 114 -2.00 -5.87 6.06
C CYS A 114 -0.66 -6.61 6.01
N ASP A 115 -0.66 -7.75 5.32
CA ASP A 115 0.54 -8.56 5.20
C ASP A 115 1.54 -7.97 4.19
N ARG A 116 1.03 -7.33 3.14
CA ARG A 116 1.85 -6.68 2.13
C ARG A 116 0.99 -5.76 1.26
N LEU A 117 1.67 -4.86 0.57
CA LEU A 117 1.06 -4.02 -0.45
C LEU A 117 1.50 -4.51 -1.82
N ASP A 118 0.53 -4.68 -2.71
CA ASP A 118 0.79 -5.12 -4.07
C ASP A 118 0.47 -4.00 -5.05
N CYS A 119 1.37 -3.78 -5.99
CA CYS A 119 1.15 -2.85 -7.09
C CYS A 119 0.62 -3.66 -8.27
N ILE A 120 -0.63 -3.41 -8.66
CA ILE A 120 -1.30 -4.15 -9.72
C ILE A 120 -1.63 -3.25 -10.91
N GLU A 121 -0.64 -2.55 -11.37
CA GLU A 121 -0.75 -1.64 -12.50
C GLU A 121 -0.45 -2.40 -13.80
N TRP A 122 -1.38 -2.46 -14.74
CA TRP A 122 -1.18 -2.99 -16.07
C TRP A 122 -2.12 -2.40 -17.09
#